data_f033560c39e664ae8ddea2ff3c5c8e2e
#
_entry.id   f033560c39e664ae8ddea2ff3c5c8e2e
#
_cell.length_a   1.000
_cell.length_b   1.000
_cell.length_c   1.000
_cell.angle_alpha   90.00
_cell.angle_beta   90.00
_cell.angle_gamma   90.00
#
_symmetry.space_group_name_H-M   'P 1'
#
loop_
_entity.id
_entity.type
_entity.pdbx_description
1 polymer ?
#
loop_
_entity_poly.entity_id
_entity_poly.type
_entity_poly.pdbx_seq_one_letter_code
_entity_poly.pdbx_strand_id
1 'polypeptide(L)'
;MNNPTRLLTSLSALERFTNDALRLKHDPGYLNGFHFNREFLKAAVASTYLETVGDRADSIHLAIEHYPVNDTVKGIRDSLFSRISALSRKSLSENEDPIMIAFDYTHEDFYGDRDSMWIHGWTVDHGVTGKFSYLTASIVNSDLRLPLISIPSPMGNDMPSEISVILDLLLSMLGHIDLLLFDRGFYSKDLIMSLNDRKINYLIFVPKNPQVKDEFSSMYQREKKSDAL
;
A
#
# COMPACT_ATOMS: atom_id res chain seq x y z
N MET A 1 11.31 23.17 -16.84
CA MET A 1 11.50 22.53 -18.17
C MET A 1 11.63 21.02 -17.97
N ASN A 2 10.65 20.23 -18.41
CA ASN A 2 10.72 18.78 -18.34
C ASN A 2 11.69 18.27 -19.41
N ASN A 3 12.79 17.69 -18.98
CA ASN A 3 13.80 17.13 -19.87
C ASN A 3 13.25 15.81 -20.48
N PRO A 4 13.00 15.73 -21.80
CA PRO A 4 12.42 14.56 -22.44
C PRO A 4 13.27 13.29 -22.25
N THR A 5 14.58 13.43 -22.10
CA THR A 5 15.48 12.31 -21.81
C THR A 5 15.21 11.69 -20.43
N ARG A 6 14.91 12.50 -19.41
CA ARG A 6 14.55 11.98 -18.07
C ARG A 6 13.22 11.23 -18.10
N LEU A 7 12.23 11.72 -18.84
CA LEU A 7 10.94 11.07 -18.97
C LEU A 7 11.07 9.69 -19.63
N LEU A 8 11.81 9.60 -20.72
CA LEU A 8 12.06 8.32 -21.42
C LEU A 8 12.82 7.31 -20.54
N THR A 9 13.80 7.77 -19.77
CA THR A 9 14.55 6.92 -18.84
C THR A 9 13.63 6.40 -17.71
N SER A 10 12.72 7.24 -17.21
CA SER A 10 11.75 6.84 -16.17
C SER A 10 10.74 5.85 -16.70
N LEU A 11 10.20 6.04 -17.91
CA LEU A 11 9.29 5.09 -18.56
C LEU A 11 9.95 3.74 -18.79
N SER A 12 11.17 3.71 -19.31
CA SER A 12 11.91 2.44 -19.52
C SER A 12 12.26 1.74 -18.20
N ALA A 13 12.45 2.49 -17.10
CA ALA A 13 12.65 1.91 -15.78
C ALA A 13 11.34 1.31 -15.24
N LEU A 14 10.22 1.99 -15.47
CA LEU A 14 8.89 1.52 -15.09
C LEU A 14 8.46 0.29 -15.90
N GLU A 15 8.70 0.28 -17.22
CA GLU A 15 8.47 -0.89 -18.07
C GLU A 15 9.25 -2.12 -17.59
N ARG A 16 10.53 -1.96 -17.28
CA ARG A 16 11.36 -3.04 -16.72
C ARG A 16 10.82 -3.50 -15.36
N PHE A 17 10.47 -2.58 -14.49
CA PHE A 17 9.89 -2.89 -13.20
C PHE A 17 8.60 -3.70 -13.35
N THR A 18 7.69 -3.30 -14.23
CA THR A 18 6.41 -3.99 -14.46
C THR A 18 6.63 -5.38 -15.06
N ASN A 19 7.62 -5.54 -15.99
CA ASN A 19 8.00 -6.84 -16.53
C ASN A 19 8.52 -7.78 -15.43
N ASP A 20 9.38 -7.28 -14.55
CA ASP A 20 9.94 -8.06 -13.44
C ASP A 20 8.87 -8.44 -12.41
N ALA A 21 7.90 -7.53 -12.17
CA ALA A 21 6.83 -7.70 -11.20
C ALA A 21 5.77 -8.69 -11.67
N LEU A 22 5.31 -8.55 -12.90
CA LEU A 22 4.21 -9.34 -13.42
C LEU A 22 4.67 -10.69 -13.97
N ARG A 23 5.96 -10.84 -14.35
CA ARG A 23 6.56 -12.08 -14.90
C ARG A 23 5.64 -12.77 -15.90
N LEU A 24 5.04 -11.98 -16.79
CA LEU A 24 4.10 -12.46 -17.80
C LEU A 24 4.76 -13.56 -18.60
N LYS A 25 4.31 -14.82 -18.42
CA LYS A 25 4.75 -15.92 -19.26
C LYS A 25 4.34 -15.58 -20.69
N HIS A 26 5.32 -15.54 -21.58
CA HIS A 26 5.07 -15.37 -23.00
C HIS A 26 4.17 -16.50 -23.49
N ASP A 27 2.96 -16.19 -23.84
CA ASP A 27 2.24 -17.04 -24.79
C ASP A 27 2.82 -16.73 -26.18
N PRO A 28 3.52 -17.69 -26.81
CA PRO A 28 4.27 -17.42 -28.04
C PRO A 28 3.40 -17.03 -29.24
N GLY A 29 2.06 -16.97 -29.09
CA GLY A 29 1.14 -16.71 -30.18
C GLY A 29 0.63 -15.28 -30.32
N TYR A 30 0.47 -14.50 -29.27
CA TYR A 30 -0.37 -13.29 -29.35
C TYR A 30 0.15 -11.99 -28.73
N LEU A 31 0.94 -12.03 -27.68
CA LEU A 31 1.44 -10.83 -27.01
C LEU A 31 2.87 -11.03 -26.53
N ASN A 32 3.77 -10.26 -27.08
CA ASN A 32 5.07 -10.05 -26.47
C ASN A 32 4.84 -9.33 -25.14
N GLY A 33 5.32 -9.88 -24.00
CA GLY A 33 5.15 -9.29 -22.67
C GLY A 33 5.56 -7.82 -22.57
N PHE A 34 6.48 -7.39 -23.43
CA PHE A 34 6.87 -5.98 -23.57
C PHE A 34 5.72 -5.11 -24.10
N HIS A 35 4.96 -5.57 -25.09
CA HIS A 35 3.82 -4.82 -25.63
C HIS A 35 2.66 -4.74 -24.61
N PHE A 36 2.40 -5.81 -23.90
CA PHE A 36 1.42 -5.84 -22.83
C PHE A 36 1.69 -4.75 -21.78
N ASN A 37 2.90 -4.77 -21.20
CA ASN A 37 3.25 -3.83 -20.15
C ASN A 37 3.25 -2.39 -20.64
N ARG A 38 3.63 -2.16 -21.89
CA ARG A 38 3.64 -0.83 -22.48
C ARG A 38 2.24 -0.26 -22.63
N GLU A 39 1.28 -1.04 -23.12
CA GLU A 39 -0.12 -0.59 -23.25
C GLU A 39 -0.77 -0.40 -21.89
N PHE A 40 -0.54 -1.32 -20.97
CA PHE A 40 -0.98 -1.20 -19.59
C PHE A 40 -0.45 0.07 -18.91
N LEU A 41 0.85 0.34 -19.03
CA LEU A 41 1.47 1.55 -18.49
C LEU A 41 0.97 2.83 -19.16
N LYS A 42 0.69 2.81 -20.45
CA LYS A 42 0.09 3.96 -21.14
C LYS A 42 -1.29 4.27 -20.59
N ALA A 43 -2.14 3.26 -20.40
CA ALA A 43 -3.46 3.43 -19.82
C ALA A 43 -3.38 3.97 -18.39
N ALA A 44 -2.51 3.41 -17.54
CA ALA A 44 -2.30 3.85 -16.17
C ALA A 44 -1.80 5.29 -16.07
N VAL A 45 -0.81 5.67 -16.89
CA VAL A 45 -0.27 7.05 -16.91
C VAL A 45 -1.29 8.06 -17.43
N ALA A 46 -2.10 7.66 -18.42
CA ALA A 46 -3.15 8.51 -18.98
C ALA A 46 -4.43 8.52 -18.15
N SER A 47 -4.51 7.71 -17.07
CA SER A 47 -5.73 7.50 -16.27
C SER A 47 -6.94 7.19 -17.15
N THR A 48 -6.78 6.26 -18.09
CA THR A 48 -7.80 5.90 -19.09
C THR A 48 -7.89 4.38 -19.25
N TYR A 49 -8.86 3.92 -20.03
CA TYR A 49 -9.06 2.49 -20.29
C TYR A 49 -8.08 1.96 -21.34
N LEU A 50 -7.78 0.66 -21.28
CA LEU A 50 -6.90 -0.03 -22.23
C LEU A 50 -7.41 0.11 -23.67
N GLU A 51 -8.72 0.05 -23.86
CA GLU A 51 -9.38 0.19 -25.16
C GLU A 51 -9.12 1.54 -25.83
N THR A 52 -8.77 2.55 -25.04
CA THR A 52 -8.48 3.91 -25.53
C THR A 52 -7.04 4.05 -26.03
N VAL A 53 -6.13 3.23 -25.53
CA VAL A 53 -4.68 3.39 -25.80
C VAL A 53 -4.08 2.36 -26.74
N GLY A 54 -4.81 1.27 -27.04
CA GLY A 54 -4.30 0.19 -27.91
C GLY A 54 -5.37 -0.70 -28.51
N ASP A 55 -5.05 -1.29 -29.65
CA ASP A 55 -5.94 -2.17 -30.44
C ASP A 55 -6.03 -3.60 -29.87
N ARG A 56 -5.39 -3.89 -28.73
CA ARG A 56 -5.26 -5.25 -28.16
C ARG A 56 -5.81 -5.37 -26.75
N ALA A 57 -6.70 -4.49 -26.34
CA ALA A 57 -7.29 -4.49 -25.01
C ALA A 57 -7.90 -5.85 -24.63
N ASP A 58 -8.68 -6.46 -25.52
CA ASP A 58 -9.29 -7.78 -25.30
C ASP A 58 -8.26 -8.88 -25.07
N SER A 59 -7.15 -8.86 -25.83
CA SER A 59 -6.07 -9.83 -25.66
C SER A 59 -5.34 -9.64 -24.33
N ILE A 60 -5.24 -8.40 -23.86
CA ILE A 60 -4.64 -8.05 -22.57
C ILE A 60 -5.57 -8.51 -21.45
N HIS A 61 -6.88 -8.27 -21.53
CA HIS A 61 -7.85 -8.75 -20.57
C HIS A 61 -7.83 -10.28 -20.45
N LEU A 62 -7.89 -10.99 -21.57
CA LEU A 62 -7.79 -12.45 -21.59
C LEU A 62 -6.48 -12.95 -20.97
N ALA A 63 -5.36 -12.28 -21.21
CA ALA A 63 -4.08 -12.66 -20.61
C ALA A 63 -4.11 -12.45 -19.07
N ILE A 64 -4.74 -11.38 -18.59
CA ILE A 64 -4.88 -11.09 -17.15
C ILE A 64 -5.76 -12.13 -16.46
N GLU A 65 -6.87 -12.52 -17.06
CA GLU A 65 -7.81 -13.51 -16.52
C GLU A 65 -7.16 -14.88 -16.22
N HIS A 66 -6.13 -15.24 -16.98
CA HIS A 66 -5.40 -16.49 -16.81
C HIS A 66 -4.29 -16.41 -15.75
N TYR A 67 -4.08 -15.25 -15.11
CA TYR A 67 -3.06 -15.09 -14.09
C TYR A 67 -3.56 -15.55 -12.72
N PRO A 68 -2.79 -16.40 -12.02
CA PRO A 68 -3.06 -16.71 -10.62
C PRO A 68 -2.89 -15.44 -9.78
N VAL A 69 -3.96 -14.97 -9.15
CA VAL A 69 -3.98 -13.73 -8.36
C VAL A 69 -2.89 -13.73 -7.29
N ASN A 70 -2.72 -14.84 -6.57
CA ASN A 70 -1.73 -14.95 -5.49
C ASN A 70 -0.29 -14.83 -6.00
N ASP A 71 0.03 -15.41 -7.15
CA ASP A 71 1.38 -15.32 -7.74
C ASP A 71 1.66 -13.90 -8.26
N THR A 72 0.65 -13.25 -8.83
CA THR A 72 0.73 -11.86 -9.29
C THR A 72 0.95 -10.90 -8.12
N VAL A 73 0.15 -11.00 -7.05
CA VAL A 73 0.29 -10.19 -5.84
C VAL A 73 1.67 -10.38 -5.21
N LYS A 74 2.13 -11.63 -5.11
CA LYS A 74 3.47 -11.94 -4.60
C LYS A 74 4.57 -11.34 -5.49
N GLY A 75 4.46 -11.49 -6.80
CA GLY A 75 5.43 -10.95 -7.76
C GLY A 75 5.53 -9.43 -7.69
N ILE A 76 4.39 -8.73 -7.64
CA ILE A 76 4.34 -7.27 -7.48
C ILE A 76 4.97 -6.87 -6.16
N ARG A 77 4.58 -7.50 -5.05
CA ARG A 77 5.12 -7.22 -3.72
C ARG A 77 6.64 -7.38 -3.68
N ASP A 78 7.16 -8.52 -4.13
CA ASP A 78 8.58 -8.85 -4.06
C ASP A 78 9.42 -7.91 -4.95
N SER A 79 8.90 -7.49 -6.09
CA SER A 79 9.57 -6.56 -7.01
C SER A 79 9.55 -5.12 -6.50
N LEU A 80 8.42 -4.65 -5.97
CA LEU A 80 8.31 -3.35 -5.30
C LEU A 80 9.28 -3.29 -4.13
N PHE A 81 9.25 -4.30 -3.26
CA PHE A 81 10.09 -4.40 -2.09
C PHE A 81 11.57 -4.34 -2.45
N SER A 82 12.03 -5.10 -3.44
CA SER A 82 13.42 -5.10 -3.88
C SER A 82 13.90 -3.73 -4.39
N ARG A 83 13.07 -3.04 -5.18
CA ARG A 83 13.44 -1.74 -5.74
C ARG A 83 13.36 -0.60 -4.75
N ILE A 84 12.33 -0.58 -3.93
CA ILE A 84 12.15 0.44 -2.91
C ILE A 84 13.20 0.29 -1.83
N SER A 85 13.60 -0.94 -1.48
CA SER A 85 14.73 -1.19 -0.57
C SER A 85 16.02 -0.54 -1.06
N ALA A 86 16.30 -0.64 -2.35
CA ALA A 86 17.52 -0.03 -2.92
C ALA A 86 17.47 1.50 -2.90
N LEU A 87 16.31 2.10 -3.16
CA LEU A 87 16.11 3.55 -3.15
C LEU A 87 16.07 4.11 -1.73
N SER A 88 15.35 3.45 -0.82
CA SER A 88 15.22 3.92 0.56
C SER A 88 16.52 3.79 1.35
N ARG A 89 17.30 2.74 1.16
CA ARG A 89 18.61 2.62 1.80
C ARG A 89 19.52 3.80 1.45
N LYS A 90 19.53 4.21 0.19
CA LYS A 90 20.34 5.36 -0.24
C LYS A 90 19.82 6.65 0.39
N SER A 91 18.51 6.89 0.35
CA SER A 91 17.90 8.10 0.90
C SER A 91 17.96 8.16 2.42
N LEU A 92 17.80 7.03 3.11
CA LEU A 92 17.84 6.94 4.57
C LEU A 92 19.27 6.97 5.11
N SER A 93 20.26 6.46 4.37
CA SER A 93 21.67 6.53 4.78
C SER A 93 22.27 7.95 4.69
N GLU A 94 21.65 8.83 3.92
CA GLU A 94 22.07 10.22 3.77
C GLU A 94 21.35 11.17 4.77
N ASN A 95 20.32 10.70 5.47
CA ASN A 95 19.52 11.49 6.42
C ASN A 95 19.56 10.87 7.81
N GLU A 96 19.79 11.69 8.83
CA GLU A 96 19.68 11.31 10.25
C GLU A 96 18.22 11.39 10.77
N ASP A 97 17.26 11.57 9.88
CA ASP A 97 15.85 11.69 10.24
C ASP A 97 15.29 10.36 10.76
N PRO A 98 14.40 10.38 11.77
CA PRO A 98 13.76 9.18 12.28
C PRO A 98 12.95 8.46 11.19
N ILE A 99 13.02 7.13 11.19
CA ILE A 99 12.24 6.29 10.27
C ILE A 99 10.82 6.16 10.83
N MET A 100 9.92 6.94 10.27
CA MET A 100 8.50 6.90 10.60
C MET A 100 7.71 6.23 9.48
N ILE A 101 6.87 5.26 9.84
CA ILE A 101 6.04 4.50 8.89
C ILE A 101 4.57 4.76 9.20
N ALA A 102 3.85 5.26 8.20
CA ALA A 102 2.40 5.40 8.27
C ALA A 102 1.70 4.23 7.57
N PHE A 103 0.69 3.66 8.23
CA PHE A 103 -0.22 2.68 7.66
C PHE A 103 -1.55 3.33 7.32
N ASP A 104 -2.08 3.00 6.14
CA ASP A 104 -3.36 3.51 5.67
C ASP A 104 -4.08 2.48 4.79
N TYR A 105 -5.42 2.47 4.85
CA TYR A 105 -6.24 1.72 3.90
C TYR A 105 -6.69 2.63 2.77
N THR A 106 -6.24 2.30 1.56
CA THR A 106 -6.70 2.95 0.34
C THR A 106 -7.81 2.10 -0.29
N HIS A 107 -8.88 2.74 -0.73
CA HIS A 107 -10.02 2.08 -1.35
C HIS A 107 -10.16 2.51 -2.80
N GLU A 108 -10.50 1.55 -3.66
CA GLU A 108 -10.82 1.76 -5.07
C GLU A 108 -12.23 1.28 -5.38
N ASP A 109 -13.02 2.14 -6.02
CA ASP A 109 -14.42 1.85 -6.30
C ASP A 109 -14.58 0.72 -7.33
N PHE A 110 -15.53 -0.19 -7.05
CA PHE A 110 -15.86 -1.31 -7.92
C PHE A 110 -17.31 -1.24 -8.35
N TYR A 111 -17.58 -1.53 -9.63
CA TYR A 111 -18.88 -1.36 -10.29
C TYR A 111 -19.48 -2.67 -10.82
N GLY A 112 -18.84 -3.82 -10.58
CA GLY A 112 -19.28 -5.14 -11.06
C GLY A 112 -20.01 -5.98 -10.01
N ASP A 113 -20.09 -7.27 -10.26
CA ASP A 113 -20.69 -8.27 -9.37
C ASP A 113 -19.74 -8.60 -8.21
N ARG A 114 -20.29 -8.73 -6.98
CA ARG A 114 -19.50 -8.89 -5.74
C ARG A 114 -19.06 -10.32 -5.46
N ASP A 115 -18.81 -11.13 -6.44
CA ASP A 115 -18.53 -12.56 -6.28
C ASP A 115 -17.08 -12.89 -5.87
N SER A 116 -16.34 -11.88 -5.42
CA SER A 116 -14.93 -12.03 -5.05
C SER A 116 -14.66 -11.63 -3.60
N MET A 117 -13.86 -12.42 -2.90
CA MET A 117 -13.38 -12.11 -1.54
C MET A 117 -12.55 -10.81 -1.47
N TRP A 118 -12.07 -10.31 -2.60
CA TRP A 118 -11.29 -9.08 -2.70
C TRP A 118 -12.15 -7.80 -2.72
N ILE A 119 -13.47 -7.95 -2.86
CA ILE A 119 -14.40 -6.83 -2.99
C ILE A 119 -15.16 -6.68 -1.69
N HIS A 120 -14.84 -5.61 -0.96
CA HIS A 120 -15.53 -5.23 0.25
C HIS A 120 -16.91 -4.68 -0.07
N GLY A 121 -17.94 -5.09 0.69
CA GLY A 121 -19.26 -4.49 0.61
C GLY A 121 -19.19 -3.00 1.03
N TRP A 122 -19.87 -2.14 0.28
CA TRP A 122 -19.93 -0.72 0.57
C TRP A 122 -21.35 -0.18 0.44
N THR A 123 -21.63 0.98 1.03
CA THR A 123 -22.90 1.67 0.79
C THR A 123 -22.96 2.04 -0.68
N VAL A 124 -24.03 1.63 -1.35
CA VAL A 124 -24.24 1.92 -2.77
C VAL A 124 -24.35 3.44 -2.95
N ASP A 125 -23.42 4.02 -3.69
CA ASP A 125 -23.42 5.43 -4.06
C ASP A 125 -22.97 5.56 -5.51
N HIS A 126 -23.72 6.30 -6.32
CA HIS A 126 -23.42 6.56 -7.72
C HIS A 126 -23.03 5.31 -8.57
N GLY A 127 -23.67 4.16 -8.29
CA GLY A 127 -23.43 2.90 -9.01
C GLY A 127 -22.26 2.07 -8.49
N VAL A 128 -21.52 2.53 -7.49
CA VAL A 128 -20.50 1.75 -6.81
C VAL A 128 -21.15 0.58 -6.08
N THR A 129 -20.75 -0.65 -6.42
CA THR A 129 -21.30 -1.87 -5.81
C THR A 129 -20.44 -2.40 -4.69
N GLY A 130 -19.13 -2.11 -4.70
CA GLY A 130 -18.17 -2.52 -3.70
C GLY A 130 -16.89 -1.71 -3.82
N LYS A 131 -15.86 -2.10 -3.04
CA LYS A 131 -14.54 -1.49 -3.11
C LYS A 131 -13.44 -2.53 -2.97
N PHE A 132 -12.38 -2.38 -3.73
CA PHE A 132 -11.11 -3.00 -3.39
C PHE A 132 -10.47 -2.23 -2.25
N SER A 133 -9.82 -2.94 -1.34
CA SER A 133 -9.09 -2.36 -0.22
C SER A 133 -7.62 -2.75 -0.31
N TYR A 134 -6.74 -1.79 -0.10
CA TYR A 134 -5.29 -1.99 -0.10
C TYR A 134 -4.71 -1.45 1.20
N LEU A 135 -3.97 -2.30 1.93
CA LEU A 135 -3.19 -1.84 3.08
C LEU A 135 -1.83 -1.35 2.58
N THR A 136 -1.57 -0.08 2.80
CA THR A 136 -0.35 0.60 2.36
C THR A 136 0.49 1.03 3.54
N ALA A 137 1.79 0.77 3.49
CA ALA A 137 2.77 1.31 4.42
C ALA A 137 3.71 2.27 3.69
N SER A 138 3.88 3.46 4.23
CA SER A 138 4.67 4.55 3.63
C SER A 138 5.67 5.12 4.62
N ILE A 139 6.89 5.43 4.18
CA ILE A 139 7.79 6.33 4.94
C ILE A 139 7.21 7.73 4.89
N VAL A 140 7.16 8.36 6.06
CA VAL A 140 6.73 9.75 6.21
C VAL A 140 7.71 10.48 7.13
N ASN A 141 8.35 11.51 6.61
CA ASN A 141 9.13 12.47 7.38
C ASN A 141 8.91 13.88 6.80
N SER A 142 9.70 14.86 7.24
CA SER A 142 9.53 16.26 6.81
C SER A 142 9.51 16.41 5.29
N ASP A 143 10.38 15.69 4.60
CA ASP A 143 10.68 15.90 3.18
C ASP A 143 10.33 14.71 2.28
N LEU A 144 10.08 13.53 2.87
CA LEU A 144 9.86 12.30 2.13
C LEU A 144 8.50 11.66 2.49
N ARG A 145 7.70 11.42 1.46
CA ARG A 145 6.50 10.57 1.53
C ARG A 145 6.62 9.53 0.43
N LEU A 146 7.01 8.32 0.79
CA LEU A 146 7.26 7.25 -0.16
C LEU A 146 6.49 5.99 0.24
N PRO A 147 5.52 5.54 -0.56
CA PRO A 147 4.92 4.23 -0.37
C PRO A 147 5.99 3.15 -0.51
N LEU A 148 6.10 2.28 0.49
CA LEU A 148 7.06 1.17 0.51
C LEU A 148 6.42 -0.12 0.03
N ILE A 149 5.20 -0.35 0.46
CA ILE A 149 4.45 -1.56 0.15
C ILE A 149 2.96 -1.25 0.17
N SER A 150 2.23 -1.84 -0.79
CA SER A 150 0.78 -1.84 -0.83
C SER A 150 0.33 -3.25 -1.17
N ILE A 151 -0.52 -3.83 -0.34
CA ILE A 151 -1.04 -5.18 -0.55
C ILE A 151 -2.56 -5.15 -0.58
N PRO A 152 -3.21 -5.92 -1.47
CA PRO A 152 -4.65 -6.07 -1.42
C PRO A 152 -5.06 -6.77 -0.13
N SER A 153 -6.09 -6.23 0.52
CA SER A 153 -6.66 -6.75 1.76
C SER A 153 -8.01 -7.38 1.43
N PRO A 154 -8.17 -8.71 1.55
CA PRO A 154 -9.44 -9.38 1.28
C PRO A 154 -10.45 -9.12 2.39
N MET A 155 -11.73 -9.26 2.06
CA MET A 155 -12.82 -9.15 3.01
C MET A 155 -12.67 -10.21 4.13
N GLY A 156 -12.86 -9.78 5.38
CA GLY A 156 -12.74 -10.68 6.55
C GLY A 156 -11.31 -10.98 6.98
N ASN A 157 -10.33 -10.28 6.43
CA ASN A 157 -8.93 -10.42 6.84
C ASN A 157 -8.70 -9.89 8.26
N ASP A 158 -7.74 -10.47 8.96
CA ASP A 158 -7.32 -10.03 10.29
C ASP A 158 -6.29 -8.89 10.19
N MET A 159 -6.72 -7.67 10.43
CA MET A 159 -5.90 -6.45 10.29
C MET A 159 -4.58 -6.53 11.11
N PRO A 160 -4.53 -6.98 12.38
CA PRO A 160 -3.28 -7.12 13.11
C PRO A 160 -2.30 -8.09 12.45
N SER A 161 -2.80 -9.20 11.90
CA SER A 161 -1.97 -10.16 11.16
C SER A 161 -1.42 -9.59 9.86
N GLU A 162 -2.22 -8.85 9.09
CA GLU A 162 -1.75 -8.15 7.89
C GLU A 162 -0.62 -7.17 8.22
N ILE A 163 -0.82 -6.33 9.24
CA ILE A 163 0.19 -5.37 9.70
C ILE A 163 1.45 -6.09 10.15
N SER A 164 1.31 -7.20 10.88
CA SER A 164 2.43 -8.01 11.35
C SER A 164 3.31 -8.50 10.20
N VAL A 165 2.70 -9.03 9.14
CA VAL A 165 3.42 -9.49 7.93
C VAL A 165 4.17 -8.34 7.26
N ILE A 166 3.53 -7.19 7.11
CA ILE A 166 4.18 -6.00 6.52
C ILE A 166 5.33 -5.51 7.42
N LEU A 167 5.14 -5.48 8.73
CA LEU A 167 6.17 -5.06 9.67
C LEU A 167 7.42 -5.95 9.61
N ASP A 168 7.26 -7.27 9.53
CA ASP A 168 8.38 -8.20 9.40
C ASP A 168 9.19 -7.92 8.12
N LEU A 169 8.51 -7.64 7.02
CA LEU A 169 9.14 -7.25 5.77
C LEU A 169 9.88 -5.90 5.91
N LEU A 170 9.23 -4.89 6.49
CA LEU A 170 9.82 -3.56 6.67
C LEU A 170 11.03 -3.59 7.60
N LEU A 171 10.96 -4.31 8.71
CA LEU A 171 12.09 -4.48 9.63
C LEU A 171 13.26 -5.20 8.96
N SER A 172 13.00 -6.21 8.13
CA SER A 172 14.05 -6.88 7.36
C SER A 172 14.74 -5.95 6.35
N MET A 173 14.02 -4.97 5.83
CA MET A 173 14.49 -3.99 4.85
C MET A 173 15.24 -2.82 5.50
N LEU A 174 14.64 -2.24 6.53
CA LEU A 174 15.07 -0.97 7.13
C LEU A 174 16.02 -1.18 8.33
N GLY A 175 15.99 -2.37 8.92
CA GLY A 175 16.74 -2.70 10.13
C GLY A 175 16.06 -2.25 11.41
N HIS A 176 15.49 -1.04 11.45
CA HIS A 176 14.72 -0.51 12.56
C HIS A 176 13.62 0.43 12.06
N ILE A 177 12.67 0.71 12.93
CA ILE A 177 11.58 1.68 12.74
C ILE A 177 11.44 2.46 14.05
N ASP A 178 11.52 3.77 13.98
CA ASP A 178 11.46 4.64 15.16
C ASP A 178 10.03 4.86 15.63
N LEU A 179 9.09 5.00 14.69
CA LEU A 179 7.68 5.27 15.01
C LEU A 179 6.73 4.73 13.93
N LEU A 180 5.66 4.08 14.37
CA LEU A 180 4.53 3.72 13.53
C LEU A 180 3.39 4.71 13.73
N LEU A 181 2.76 5.10 12.63
CA LEU A 181 1.62 6.02 12.62
C LEU A 181 0.39 5.31 12.07
N PHE A 182 -0.69 5.36 12.81
CA PHE A 182 -1.97 4.76 12.43
C PHE A 182 -3.10 5.76 12.60
N ASP A 183 -4.06 5.72 11.71
CA ASP A 183 -5.30 6.45 11.90
C ASP A 183 -6.21 5.73 12.93
N ARG A 184 -7.36 6.34 13.22
CA ARG A 184 -8.33 5.79 14.19
C ARG A 184 -8.97 4.46 13.77
N GLY A 185 -8.96 4.14 12.48
CA GLY A 185 -9.51 2.90 11.93
C GLY A 185 -8.72 1.67 12.36
N PHE A 186 -7.46 1.86 12.72
CA PHE A 186 -6.58 0.80 13.23
C PHE A 186 -6.66 0.58 14.74
N TYR A 187 -7.48 1.36 15.47
CA TYR A 187 -7.56 1.22 16.92
C TYR A 187 -8.20 -0.11 17.31
N SER A 188 -7.38 -1.06 17.71
CA SER A 188 -7.81 -2.35 18.23
C SER A 188 -6.89 -2.83 19.35
N LYS A 189 -7.46 -3.58 20.29
CA LYS A 189 -6.71 -4.16 21.41
C LYS A 189 -5.62 -5.11 20.92
N ASP A 190 -5.93 -5.95 19.93
CA ASP A 190 -5.02 -6.98 19.43
C ASP A 190 -3.82 -6.37 18.69
N LEU A 191 -4.04 -5.31 17.91
CA LEU A 191 -2.93 -4.57 17.30
C LEU A 191 -2.03 -3.92 18.36
N ILE A 192 -2.62 -3.25 19.36
CA ILE A 192 -1.88 -2.61 20.45
C ILE A 192 -1.02 -3.63 21.21
N MET A 193 -1.59 -4.78 21.54
CA MET A 193 -0.84 -5.86 22.21
C MET A 193 0.31 -6.36 21.33
N SER A 194 0.06 -6.62 20.05
CA SER A 194 1.10 -7.05 19.10
C SER A 194 2.25 -6.06 18.97
N LEU A 195 1.96 -4.76 18.92
CA LEU A 195 2.98 -3.70 18.84
C LEU A 195 3.80 -3.59 20.14
N ASN A 196 3.13 -3.71 21.29
CA ASN A 196 3.81 -3.71 22.60
C ASN A 196 4.75 -4.90 22.76
N ASP A 197 4.32 -6.10 22.35
CA ASP A 197 5.13 -7.33 22.40
C ASP A 197 6.39 -7.19 21.51
N ARG A 198 6.28 -6.50 20.40
CA ARG A 198 7.38 -6.19 19.48
C ARG A 198 8.26 -5.03 19.96
N LYS A 199 7.86 -4.30 20.99
CA LYS A 199 8.54 -3.10 21.55
C LYS A 199 8.78 -2.01 20.49
N ILE A 200 7.83 -1.82 19.59
CA ILE A 200 7.86 -0.80 18.55
C ILE A 200 7.04 0.39 19.04
N ASN A 201 7.59 1.61 18.94
CA ASN A 201 6.84 2.82 19.26
C ASN A 201 5.74 3.07 18.22
N TYR A 202 4.58 3.48 18.67
CA TYR A 202 3.45 3.77 17.79
C TYR A 202 2.61 4.95 18.28
N LEU A 203 1.93 5.58 17.34
CA LEU A 203 0.89 6.58 17.57
C LEU A 203 -0.37 6.16 16.84
N ILE A 204 -1.45 5.94 17.58
CA ILE A 204 -2.77 5.60 17.03
C ILE A 204 -3.77 6.66 17.48
N PHE A 205 -4.54 7.20 16.52
CA PHE A 205 -5.66 8.08 16.87
C PHE A 205 -6.79 7.28 17.51
N VAL A 206 -7.16 7.66 18.72
CA VAL A 206 -8.22 6.98 19.46
C VAL A 206 -9.59 7.52 19.04
N PRO A 207 -10.58 6.64 18.77
CA PRO A 207 -11.95 7.08 18.50
C PRO A 207 -12.51 7.91 19.65
N LYS A 208 -13.20 9.03 19.34
CA LYS A 208 -13.86 9.88 20.33
C LYS A 208 -15.12 9.19 20.87
N ASN A 209 -14.98 8.26 21.80
CA ASN A 209 -16.12 7.73 22.56
C ASN A 209 -16.19 8.38 23.96
N PRO A 210 -17.35 8.35 24.65
CA PRO A 210 -17.53 8.97 25.97
C PRO A 210 -16.52 8.45 27.00
N GLN A 211 -16.26 7.15 27.04
CA GLN A 211 -15.32 6.52 27.99
C GLN A 211 -13.91 7.06 27.85
N VAL A 212 -13.41 7.16 26.61
CA VAL A 212 -12.09 7.71 26.31
C VAL A 212 -12.02 9.19 26.73
N LYS A 213 -13.07 9.97 26.49
CA LYS A 213 -13.12 11.37 26.95
C LYS A 213 -13.01 11.48 28.45
N ASP A 214 -13.72 10.63 29.19
CA ASP A 214 -13.72 10.63 30.65
C ASP A 214 -12.36 10.21 31.21
N GLU A 215 -11.72 9.23 30.60
CA GLU A 215 -10.35 8.81 30.98
C GLU A 215 -9.33 9.93 30.71
N PHE A 216 -9.33 10.55 29.54
CA PHE A 216 -8.46 11.70 29.25
C PHE A 216 -8.70 12.87 30.20
N SER A 217 -9.96 13.18 30.51
CA SER A 217 -10.30 14.23 31.45
C SER A 217 -9.77 13.93 32.85
N SER A 218 -9.86 12.68 33.29
CA SER A 218 -9.34 12.22 34.59
C SER A 218 -7.81 12.25 34.66
N MET A 219 -7.12 11.83 33.58
CA MET A 219 -5.64 11.90 33.47
C MET A 219 -5.16 13.34 33.50
N TYR A 220 -5.76 14.24 32.72
CA TYR A 220 -5.41 15.66 32.67
C TYR A 220 -5.59 16.35 34.02
N GLN A 221 -6.63 15.99 34.80
CA GLN A 221 -6.85 16.49 36.15
C GLN A 221 -5.80 15.97 37.15
N ARG A 222 -5.27 14.75 36.94
CA ARG A 222 -4.20 14.18 37.80
C ARG A 222 -2.87 14.87 37.53
N GLU A 223 -2.50 15.10 36.27
CA GLU A 223 -1.28 15.83 35.91
C GLU A 223 -1.29 17.25 36.47
N LYS A 224 -2.38 18.01 36.30
CA LYS A 224 -2.51 19.35 36.87
C LYS A 224 -2.35 19.39 38.39
N LYS A 225 -2.73 18.33 39.10
CA LYS A 225 -2.52 18.23 40.53
C LYS A 225 -1.09 17.87 40.91
N SER A 226 -0.38 17.17 40.06
CA SER A 226 1.04 16.81 40.23
C SER A 226 1.96 18.01 40.00
N ASP A 227 1.63 18.89 39.05
CA ASP A 227 2.44 20.09 38.76
C ASP A 227 2.19 21.27 39.74
N ALA A 228 1.25 21.10 40.64
CA ALA A 228 0.89 22.11 41.65
C ALA A 228 1.42 21.80 43.06
N LEU A 229 2.23 20.78 43.22
CA LEU A 229 2.95 20.36 44.44
C LEU A 229 4.44 20.54 44.24
#